data_7146d95000092aa0587c7f4e549e4d7c
#
_entry.id   7146d95000092aa0587c7f4e549e4d7c
#
_cell.length_a   1.000
_cell.length_b   1.000
_cell.length_c   1.000
_cell.angle_alpha   90.00
_cell.angle_beta   90.00
_cell.angle_gamma   90.00
#
_symmetry.space_group_name_H-M   'P 1'
#
loop_
_entity.id
_entity.type
_entity.pdbx_description
1 polymer ?
#
loop_
_entity_poly.entity_id
_entity_poly.type
_entity_poly.pdbx_seq_one_letter_code
_entity_poly.pdbx_strand_id
1 'polypeptide(L)' 'MKKKYFYNKNDIMKILEAPEKRAKKIIKDLNKELEEKGFLYYDKVVNAKYFNERYNIE' A
#
# COMPACT_ATOMS: atom_id res chain seq x y z
N MET A 1 18.26 7.77 7.67
CA MET A 1 17.18 7.70 6.69
C MET A 1 15.90 7.23 7.35
N LYS A 2 14.80 7.89 7.04
CA LYS A 2 13.54 7.57 7.70
C LYS A 2 12.78 6.52 6.92
N LYS A 3 12.21 5.55 7.63
CA LYS A 3 11.32 4.59 7.04
C LYS A 3 9.93 5.20 6.93
N LYS A 4 9.24 4.91 5.85
CA LYS A 4 7.85 5.26 5.74
C LYS A 4 7.01 4.17 6.36
N TYR A 5 6.01 4.59 7.11
CA TYR A 5 5.05 3.64 7.67
C TYR A 5 3.86 3.41 6.75
N PHE A 6 3.62 4.35 5.85
CA PHE A 6 2.51 4.26 4.90
C PHE A 6 2.98 4.67 3.53
N TYR A 7 2.48 3.99 2.52
CA TYR A 7 2.75 4.33 1.13
C TYR A 7 1.50 4.94 0.51
N ASN A 8 1.68 6.04 -0.21
CA ASN A 8 0.60 6.61 -1.00
C ASN A 8 0.73 6.12 -2.45
N LYS A 9 -0.17 6.60 -3.33
CA LYS A 9 -0.14 6.13 -4.71
C LYS A 9 1.18 6.44 -5.39
N ASN A 10 1.77 7.59 -5.08
CA ASN A 10 3.03 7.97 -5.72
C ASN A 10 4.15 7.01 -5.33
N ASP A 11 4.16 6.60 -4.07
CA ASP A 11 5.17 5.64 -3.62
C ASP A 11 5.02 4.31 -4.36
N ILE A 12 3.79 3.84 -4.48
CA ILE A 12 3.55 2.55 -5.13
C ILE A 12 3.86 2.64 -6.62
N MET A 13 3.53 3.76 -7.25
CA MET A 13 3.86 3.96 -8.66
C MET A 13 5.36 3.83 -8.88
N LYS A 14 6.16 4.36 -7.96
CA LYS A 14 7.61 4.26 -8.07
C LYS A 14 8.10 2.84 -7.80
N ILE A 15 7.60 2.24 -6.74
CA ILE A 15 8.08 0.91 -6.33
C ILE A 15 7.78 -0.14 -7.39
N LEU A 16 6.57 -0.12 -7.93
CA LEU A 16 6.12 -1.13 -8.89
C LEU A 16 6.21 -0.65 -10.33
N GLU A 17 6.62 0.60 -10.55
CA GLU A 17 6.65 1.19 -11.89
C GLU A 17 5.29 1.04 -12.55
N ALA A 18 4.24 1.35 -11.81
CA ALA A 18 2.87 1.17 -12.26
C ALA A 18 2.19 2.51 -12.47
N PRO A 19 1.15 2.55 -13.32
CA PRO A 19 0.39 3.79 -13.51
C PRO A 19 -0.45 4.11 -12.29
N GLU A 20 -0.89 5.37 -12.21
CA GLU A 20 -1.65 5.86 -11.07
C GLU A 20 -2.90 5.03 -10.81
N LYS A 21 -3.60 4.69 -11.86
CA LYS A 21 -4.84 3.92 -11.74
C LYS A 21 -4.59 2.59 -11.04
N ARG A 22 -3.51 1.93 -11.41
CA ARG A 22 -3.17 0.65 -10.80
C ARG A 22 -2.75 0.83 -9.34
N ALA A 23 -1.98 1.87 -9.07
CA ALA A 23 -1.55 2.14 -7.70
C ALA A 23 -2.74 2.39 -6.77
N LYS A 24 -3.71 3.16 -7.24
CA LYS A 24 -4.91 3.42 -6.45
C LYS A 24 -5.69 2.13 -6.18
N LYS A 25 -5.79 1.28 -7.18
CA LYS A 25 -6.50 0.02 -7.01
C LYS A 25 -5.79 -0.89 -6.00
N ILE A 26 -4.47 -0.91 -6.05
CA ILE A 26 -3.69 -1.71 -5.10
C ILE A 26 -3.94 -1.25 -3.68
N ILE A 27 -3.92 0.07 -3.45
CA ILE A 27 -4.18 0.62 -2.13
C ILE A 27 -5.56 0.20 -1.65
N LYS A 28 -6.56 0.32 -2.50
CA LYS A 28 -7.92 -0.03 -2.14
C LYS A 28 -8.03 -1.51 -1.81
N ASP A 29 -7.43 -2.36 -2.62
CA ASP A 29 -7.51 -3.80 -2.43
C ASP A 29 -6.85 -4.22 -1.12
N LEU A 30 -5.66 -3.68 -0.84
CA LEU A 30 -4.95 -4.04 0.39
C LEU A 30 -5.65 -3.52 1.62
N ASN A 31 -6.23 -2.32 1.54
CA ASN A 31 -6.99 -1.79 2.67
C ASN A 31 -8.23 -2.62 2.94
N LYS A 32 -8.85 -3.13 1.90
CA LYS A 32 -10.00 -4.01 2.08
C LYS A 32 -9.57 -5.29 2.81
N GLU A 33 -8.42 -5.83 2.46
CA GLU A 33 -7.90 -7.00 3.17
C GLU A 33 -7.66 -6.70 4.63
N LEU A 34 -7.08 -5.54 4.92
CA LEU A 34 -6.83 -5.15 6.30
C LEU A 34 -8.12 -5.01 7.08
N GLU A 35 -9.13 -4.42 6.46
CA GLU A 35 -10.44 -4.27 7.09
C GLU A 35 -11.04 -5.63 7.42
N GLU A 36 -10.95 -6.57 6.50
CA GLU A 36 -11.48 -7.91 6.72
C GLU A 36 -10.77 -8.64 7.85
N LYS A 37 -9.51 -8.28 8.08
CA LYS A 37 -8.73 -8.87 9.17
C LYS A 37 -8.91 -8.15 10.50
N GLY A 38 -9.71 -7.08 10.49
CA GLY A 38 -9.98 -6.33 11.70
C GLY A 38 -8.94 -5.27 12.02
N PHE A 39 -8.10 -4.89 11.08
CA PHE A 39 -7.11 -3.85 11.29
C PHE A 39 -7.63 -2.50 10.82
N LEU A 40 -7.10 -1.44 11.43
CA LEU A 40 -7.40 -0.10 10.99
C LEU A 40 -6.60 0.25 9.74
N TYR A 41 -7.17 1.13 8.92
CA TYR A 41 -6.48 1.58 7.70
C TYR A 41 -6.88 3.02 7.39
N TYR A 42 -6.13 3.62 6.47
CA TYR A 42 -6.42 4.97 6.00
C TYR A 42 -6.77 4.90 4.51
N ASP A 43 -7.68 5.77 4.08
CA ASP A 43 -8.26 5.68 2.74
C ASP A 43 -7.27 5.79 1.59
N LYS A 44 -6.31 6.69 1.71
CA LYS A 44 -5.48 7.02 0.54
C LYS A 44 -4.06 6.50 0.65
N VAL A 45 -3.80 5.71 1.66
CA VAL A 45 -2.48 5.12 1.86
C VAL A 45 -2.65 3.69 2.34
N VAL A 46 -1.57 2.93 2.26
CA VAL A 46 -1.57 1.56 2.73
C VAL A 46 -0.39 1.38 3.66
N ASN A 47 -0.55 0.49 4.64
CA ASN A 47 0.53 0.18 5.57
C ASN A 47 1.73 -0.36 4.78
N ALA A 48 2.88 0.28 4.95
CA ALA A 48 4.05 -0.07 4.17
C ALA A 48 4.53 -1.48 4.45
N LYS A 49 4.50 -1.89 5.71
CA LYS A 49 4.92 -3.24 6.07
C LYS A 49 4.02 -4.28 5.42
N TYR A 50 2.71 -4.05 5.47
CA TYR A 50 1.77 -4.98 4.86
C TYR A 50 1.97 -5.06 3.35
N PHE A 51 2.14 -3.90 2.71
CA PHE A 51 2.39 -3.85 1.28
C PHE A 51 3.66 -4.63 0.92
N ASN A 52 4.72 -4.40 1.68
CA ASN A 52 5.99 -5.08 1.40
C ASN A 52 5.87 -6.58 1.55
N GLU A 53 5.12 -7.04 2.56
CA GLU A 53 4.92 -8.46 2.76
C GLU A 53 4.09 -9.08 1.65
N ARG A 54 3.03 -8.39 1.25
CA ARG A 54 2.15 -8.92 0.21
C ARG A 54 2.82 -8.97 -1.15
N TYR A 55 3.74 -8.04 -1.42
CA TYR A 55 4.44 -7.99 -2.71
C TYR A 55 5.87 -8.49 -2.63
N ASN A 56 6.24 -9.04 -1.48
CA ASN A 56 7.56 -9.63 -1.29
C ASN A 56 8.69 -8.64 -1.54
N ILE A 57 8.52 -7.42 -1.09
CA ILE A 57 9.49 -6.35 -1.24
C ILE A 57 10.17 -6.13 0.09
N GLU A 58 11.47 -5.94 0.06
CA GLU A 58 12.22 -5.70 1.28
C GLU A 58 12.24 -4.25 1.68
#